data_4dc8ab3738cac3ae24127224a77e2958
#
_entry.id   4dc8ab3738cac3ae24127224a77e2958
#
_cell.length_a   1.000
_cell.length_b   1.000
_cell.length_c   1.000
_cell.angle_alpha   90.00
_cell.angle_beta   90.00
_cell.angle_gamma   90.00
#
_symmetry.space_group_name_H-M   'P 1'
#
loop_
_entity.id
_entity.type
_entity.pdbx_description
1 polymer ?
#
loop_
_entity_poly.entity_id
_entity_poly.type
_entity_poly.pdbx_seq_one_letter_code
_entity_poly.pdbx_strand_id
1 'polypeptide(L)'
;VSLTIRDDSKIQLNTPIIGVPAEKNLCVQAARLLQKESGTSLGVEISLEKLIPMGGGLGGGSSDAATTLLALNRLWDLNWSREELMELGLNLGADVPVFIFGENAFAEGIGEKLKPIKLLPAWYLVLTPPVHVSTADIFASKELTRNTIPVKIPPFSVGLGHNDLESVVCLAYPQVARHLEWLRQLNRTTMVAMTGSGACVFAEFITESAARMALASVPLGMSGFLVQGLDRHPMQDYTRRG
;
A
#
# COMPACT_ATOMS: atom_id res chain seq x y z
N VAL A 1 -13.14 2.06 4.79
CA VAL A 1 -13.11 2.93 5.99
C VAL A 1 -14.40 3.72 6.04
N SER A 2 -15.14 3.69 7.15
CA SER A 2 -16.31 4.53 7.43
C SER A 2 -16.01 5.39 8.65
N LEU A 3 -16.37 6.68 8.60
CA LEU A 3 -16.09 7.67 9.63
C LEU A 3 -17.38 8.38 10.03
N THR A 4 -17.67 8.44 11.34
CA THR A 4 -18.80 9.20 11.90
C THR A 4 -18.25 10.22 12.88
N ILE A 5 -18.53 11.51 12.67
CA ILE A 5 -18.01 12.60 13.50
C ILE A 5 -18.68 12.59 14.87
N ARG A 6 -17.93 12.98 15.88
CA ARG A 6 -18.33 13.11 17.29
C ARG A 6 -17.99 14.50 17.80
N ASP A 7 -18.84 15.01 18.67
CA ASP A 7 -18.63 16.34 19.30
C ASP A 7 -17.85 16.24 20.63
N ASP A 8 -17.46 15.01 21.05
CA ASP A 8 -16.85 14.75 22.36
C ASP A 8 -15.34 14.47 22.33
N SER A 9 -14.63 14.89 21.32
CA SER A 9 -13.19 14.71 21.12
C SER A 9 -12.67 13.25 21.17
N LYS A 10 -13.53 12.24 21.32
CA LYS A 10 -13.11 10.85 21.43
C LYS A 10 -12.85 10.25 20.06
N ILE A 11 -11.77 9.47 19.96
CA ILE A 11 -11.45 8.66 18.78
C ILE A 11 -11.67 7.20 19.15
N GLN A 12 -12.62 6.56 18.49
CA GLN A 12 -13.07 5.21 18.79
C GLN A 12 -13.00 4.32 17.55
N LEU A 13 -12.44 3.13 17.70
CA LEU A 13 -12.47 2.09 16.69
C LEU A 13 -13.61 1.11 17.01
N ASN A 14 -14.63 1.06 16.14
CA ASN A 14 -15.80 0.20 16.35
C ASN A 14 -15.60 -1.22 15.82
N THR A 15 -14.65 -1.42 14.93
CA THR A 15 -14.36 -2.73 14.32
C THR A 15 -13.02 -3.24 14.84
N PRO A 16 -12.98 -4.09 15.88
CA PRO A 16 -11.74 -4.68 16.36
C PRO A 16 -11.06 -5.51 15.27
N ILE A 17 -9.75 -5.37 15.14
CA ILE A 17 -8.95 -6.18 14.23
C ILE A 17 -8.15 -7.19 15.05
N ILE A 18 -8.35 -8.47 14.75
CA ILE A 18 -7.66 -9.56 15.46
C ILE A 18 -6.15 -9.35 15.37
N GLY A 19 -5.47 -9.37 16.50
CA GLY A 19 -4.02 -9.20 16.60
C GLY A 19 -3.51 -7.75 16.50
N VAL A 20 -4.40 -6.75 16.33
CA VAL A 20 -4.02 -5.34 16.28
C VAL A 20 -4.76 -4.55 17.38
N PRO A 21 -4.10 -4.17 18.48
CA PRO A 21 -4.69 -3.26 19.46
C PRO A 21 -5.16 -1.97 18.81
N ALA A 22 -6.28 -1.39 19.30
CA ALA A 22 -6.86 -0.19 18.71
C ALA A 22 -5.87 0.98 18.61
N GLU A 23 -5.04 1.18 19.62
CA GLU A 23 -4.01 2.23 19.66
C GLU A 23 -2.85 2.01 18.66
N LYS A 24 -2.66 0.78 18.16
CA LYS A 24 -1.70 0.44 17.10
C LYS A 24 -2.32 0.47 15.71
N ASN A 25 -3.64 0.67 15.62
CA ASN A 25 -4.31 0.79 14.33
C ASN A 25 -3.96 2.12 13.66
N LEU A 26 -3.47 2.10 12.42
CA LEU A 26 -3.00 3.29 11.72
C LEU A 26 -4.11 4.32 11.47
N CYS A 27 -5.39 3.93 11.33
CA CYS A 27 -6.49 4.89 11.23
C CYS A 27 -6.71 5.64 12.54
N VAL A 28 -6.62 4.94 13.70
CA VAL A 28 -6.71 5.57 15.02
C VAL A 28 -5.53 6.51 15.25
N GLN A 29 -4.33 6.08 14.88
CA GLN A 29 -3.13 6.92 14.99
C GLN A 29 -3.23 8.14 14.08
N ALA A 30 -3.71 7.99 12.86
CA ALA A 30 -3.94 9.08 11.91
C ALA A 30 -4.94 10.13 12.48
N ALA A 31 -6.08 9.65 12.98
CA ALA A 31 -7.09 10.54 13.57
C ALA A 31 -6.55 11.29 14.80
N ARG A 32 -5.83 10.60 15.71
CA ARG A 32 -5.22 11.22 16.90
C ARG A 32 -4.13 12.23 16.52
N LEU A 33 -3.31 11.90 15.54
CA LEU A 33 -2.25 12.79 15.09
C LEU A 33 -2.82 14.05 14.47
N LEU A 34 -3.80 13.92 13.56
CA LEU A 34 -4.47 15.06 12.94
C LEU A 34 -5.23 15.91 13.97
N GLN A 35 -5.94 15.29 14.93
CA GLN A 35 -6.64 15.98 16.01
C GLN A 35 -5.68 16.82 16.86
N LYS A 36 -4.55 16.23 17.25
CA LYS A 36 -3.53 16.89 18.05
C LYS A 36 -2.91 18.08 17.31
N GLU A 37 -2.49 17.90 16.07
CA GLU A 37 -1.79 18.95 15.32
C GLU A 37 -2.74 20.08 14.86
N SER A 38 -4.03 19.78 14.62
CA SER A 38 -5.03 20.79 14.27
C SER A 38 -5.66 21.51 15.47
N GLY A 39 -5.57 20.92 16.66
CA GLY A 39 -6.21 21.44 17.86
C GLY A 39 -7.74 21.34 17.87
N THR A 40 -8.35 20.59 16.95
CA THR A 40 -9.80 20.41 16.90
C THR A 40 -10.32 19.65 18.11
N SER A 41 -11.50 20.02 18.60
CA SER A 41 -12.22 19.32 19.67
C SER A 41 -13.13 18.20 19.13
N LEU A 42 -13.23 18.04 17.82
CA LEU A 42 -14.06 17.00 17.22
C LEU A 42 -13.40 15.64 17.36
N GLY A 43 -14.21 14.61 17.59
CA GLY A 43 -13.81 13.21 17.59
C GLY A 43 -14.33 12.46 16.38
N VAL A 44 -14.10 11.14 16.36
CA VAL A 44 -14.55 10.26 15.27
C VAL A 44 -14.75 8.82 15.75
N GLU A 45 -15.80 8.19 15.25
CA GLU A 45 -15.94 6.73 15.23
C GLU A 45 -15.44 6.19 13.91
N ILE A 46 -14.59 5.18 13.98
CA ILE A 46 -13.92 4.56 12.83
C ILE A 46 -14.42 3.13 12.72
N SER A 47 -14.96 2.76 11.57
CA SER A 47 -15.27 1.37 11.22
C SER A 47 -14.46 0.93 10.01
N LEU A 48 -13.85 -0.25 10.09
CA LEU A 48 -12.96 -0.79 9.05
C LEU A 48 -13.49 -2.12 8.54
N GLU A 49 -13.53 -2.24 7.23
CA GLU A 49 -13.69 -3.52 6.53
C GLU A 49 -12.38 -3.82 5.79
N LYS A 50 -11.68 -4.87 6.22
CA LYS A 50 -10.38 -5.26 5.66
C LYS A 50 -10.60 -6.23 4.49
N LEU A 51 -10.49 -5.70 3.27
CA LEU A 51 -10.55 -6.48 2.03
C LEU A 51 -9.17 -6.93 1.55
N ILE A 52 -8.14 -6.13 1.83
CA ILE A 52 -6.76 -6.42 1.45
C ILE A 52 -6.10 -7.27 2.55
N PRO A 53 -5.40 -8.37 2.20
CA PRO A 53 -4.67 -9.18 3.16
C PRO A 53 -3.69 -8.36 4.00
N MET A 54 -3.74 -8.53 5.33
CA MET A 54 -2.81 -7.86 6.24
C MET A 54 -1.41 -8.48 6.17
N GLY A 55 -0.38 -7.65 6.23
CA GLY A 55 1.01 -8.12 6.21
C GLY A 55 1.47 -8.68 4.86
N GLY A 56 0.76 -8.37 3.78
CA GLY A 56 1.07 -8.83 2.43
C GLY A 56 1.95 -7.89 1.60
N GLY A 57 2.45 -6.80 2.16
CA GLY A 57 3.24 -5.81 1.39
C GLY A 57 2.41 -4.97 0.40
N LEU A 58 1.08 -4.95 0.55
CA LEU A 58 0.16 -4.24 -0.35
C LEU A 58 -0.19 -2.81 0.12
N GLY A 59 0.42 -2.32 1.18
CA GLY A 59 0.21 -0.96 1.68
C GLY A 59 -1.19 -0.69 2.26
N GLY A 60 -2.02 -1.72 2.50
CA GLY A 60 -3.42 -1.54 2.91
C GLY A 60 -3.59 -0.71 4.19
N GLY A 61 -2.73 -0.88 5.20
CA GLY A 61 -2.76 -0.08 6.41
C GLY A 61 -2.41 1.39 6.17
N SER A 62 -1.42 1.64 5.32
CA SER A 62 -1.01 3.00 4.93
C SER A 62 -2.07 3.69 4.07
N SER A 63 -2.74 2.95 3.18
CA SER A 63 -3.89 3.45 2.41
C SER A 63 -5.08 3.82 3.32
N ASP A 64 -5.38 2.99 4.33
CA ASP A 64 -6.44 3.29 5.31
C ASP A 64 -6.11 4.54 6.14
N ALA A 65 -4.84 4.71 6.57
CA ALA A 65 -4.38 5.90 7.29
C ALA A 65 -4.48 7.16 6.42
N ALA A 66 -4.02 7.10 5.18
CA ALA A 66 -4.12 8.20 4.23
C ALA A 66 -5.58 8.60 3.97
N THR A 67 -6.45 7.62 3.74
CA THR A 67 -7.90 7.83 3.60
C THR A 67 -8.47 8.52 4.84
N THR A 68 -8.07 8.10 6.03
CA THR A 68 -8.51 8.70 7.29
C THR A 68 -8.07 10.16 7.40
N LEU A 69 -6.80 10.49 7.09
CA LEU A 69 -6.31 11.87 7.11
C LEU A 69 -7.06 12.75 6.11
N LEU A 70 -7.20 12.31 4.86
CA LEU A 70 -7.90 13.05 3.80
C LEU A 70 -9.37 13.31 4.16
N ALA A 71 -10.07 12.28 4.63
CA ALA A 71 -11.47 12.37 4.98
C ALA A 71 -11.69 13.25 6.21
N LEU A 72 -10.90 13.10 7.27
CA LEU A 72 -11.02 13.91 8.49
C LEU A 72 -10.63 15.36 8.27
N ASN A 73 -9.64 15.65 7.43
CA ASN A 73 -9.31 17.01 7.01
C ASN A 73 -10.54 17.75 6.48
N ARG A 74 -11.35 17.06 5.65
CA ARG A 74 -12.59 17.61 5.11
C ARG A 74 -13.74 17.62 6.14
N LEU A 75 -13.93 16.52 6.86
CA LEU A 75 -15.05 16.35 7.80
C LEU A 75 -14.92 17.25 9.04
N TRP A 76 -13.70 17.56 9.48
CA TRP A 76 -13.39 18.48 10.56
C TRP A 76 -13.17 19.93 10.07
N ASP A 77 -13.33 20.21 8.75
CA ASP A 77 -13.15 21.51 8.10
C ASP A 77 -11.79 22.17 8.40
N LEU A 78 -10.72 21.38 8.42
CA LEU A 78 -9.38 21.85 8.78
C LEU A 78 -8.70 22.61 7.66
N ASN A 79 -9.00 22.27 6.41
CA ASN A 79 -8.47 22.90 5.19
C ASN A 79 -6.95 22.81 5.01
N TRP A 80 -6.32 21.76 5.52
CA TRP A 80 -4.92 21.50 5.29
C TRP A 80 -4.66 21.15 3.82
N SER A 81 -3.52 21.61 3.30
CA SER A 81 -3.05 21.25 1.97
C SER A 81 -2.67 19.78 1.89
N ARG A 82 -2.51 19.29 0.68
CA ARG A 82 -2.06 17.93 0.44
C ARG A 82 -0.64 17.71 0.97
N GLU A 83 0.21 18.70 0.80
CA GLU A 83 1.59 18.72 1.26
C GLU A 83 1.66 18.60 2.79
N GLU A 84 0.88 19.40 3.53
CA GLU A 84 0.81 19.30 4.99
C GLU A 84 0.31 17.92 5.47
N LEU A 85 -0.67 17.36 4.78
CA LEU A 85 -1.16 16.00 5.08
C LEU A 85 -0.12 14.92 4.76
N MET A 86 0.68 15.09 3.70
CA MET A 86 1.77 14.17 3.36
C MET A 86 2.87 14.20 4.40
N GLU A 87 3.28 15.39 4.86
CA GLU A 87 4.26 15.57 5.95
C GLU A 87 3.75 14.93 7.25
N LEU A 88 2.48 15.13 7.58
CA LEU A 88 1.85 14.50 8.72
C LEU A 88 1.83 12.97 8.57
N GLY A 89 1.43 12.48 7.40
CA GLY A 89 1.32 11.06 7.06
C GLY A 89 2.64 10.31 7.17
N LEU A 90 3.77 10.98 6.89
CA LEU A 90 5.10 10.39 7.01
C LEU A 90 5.41 9.91 8.44
N ASN A 91 4.86 10.57 9.46
CA ASN A 91 4.99 10.14 10.86
C ASN A 91 4.26 8.82 11.17
N LEU A 92 3.34 8.40 10.31
CA LEU A 92 2.57 7.15 10.45
C LEU A 92 3.23 6.00 9.69
N GLY A 93 3.95 6.30 8.62
CA GLY A 93 4.68 5.32 7.81
C GLY A 93 5.12 5.88 6.47
N ALA A 94 6.21 5.32 5.94
CA ALA A 94 6.84 5.76 4.70
C ALA A 94 5.92 5.67 3.46
N ASP A 95 4.96 4.72 3.47
CA ASP A 95 4.02 4.53 2.37
C ASP A 95 2.77 5.43 2.47
N VAL A 96 2.53 6.11 3.60
CA VAL A 96 1.30 6.95 3.76
C VAL A 96 1.31 8.13 2.79
N PRO A 97 2.43 8.85 2.58
CA PRO A 97 2.49 9.98 1.66
C PRO A 97 2.06 9.65 0.23
N VAL A 98 2.42 8.48 -0.34
CA VAL A 98 2.05 8.14 -1.72
C VAL A 98 0.54 7.97 -1.89
N PHE A 99 -0.16 7.43 -0.88
CA PHE A 99 -1.63 7.32 -0.91
C PHE A 99 -2.32 8.67 -0.75
N ILE A 100 -1.71 9.62 -0.01
CA ILE A 100 -2.20 11.00 0.07
C ILE A 100 -1.91 11.73 -1.24
N PHE A 101 -0.74 11.54 -1.84
CA PHE A 101 -0.36 12.09 -3.14
C PHE A 101 -1.37 11.71 -4.23
N GLY A 102 -1.81 10.45 -4.22
CA GLY A 102 -2.96 9.97 -4.97
C GLY A 102 -2.74 9.79 -6.47
N GLU A 103 -1.49 9.77 -6.93
CA GLU A 103 -1.10 9.46 -8.32
C GLU A 103 0.06 8.46 -8.32
N ASN A 104 0.28 7.80 -9.47
CA ASN A 104 1.48 7.01 -9.65
C ASN A 104 2.71 7.90 -9.53
N ALA A 105 3.67 7.48 -8.72
CA ALA A 105 4.85 8.29 -8.44
C ALA A 105 6.13 7.46 -8.37
N PHE A 106 7.21 8.07 -8.77
CA PHE A 106 8.55 7.64 -8.40
C PHE A 106 8.90 8.25 -7.04
N ALA A 107 9.28 7.40 -6.09
CA ALA A 107 9.61 7.79 -4.73
C ALA A 107 11.12 7.74 -4.51
N GLU A 108 11.68 8.79 -3.91
CA GLU A 108 13.05 8.88 -3.46
C GLU A 108 13.10 9.11 -1.94
N GLY A 109 14.28 8.99 -1.35
CA GLY A 109 14.45 9.11 0.09
C GLY A 109 13.94 7.86 0.80
N ILE A 110 13.13 8.03 1.84
CA ILE A 110 12.41 6.94 2.52
C ILE A 110 11.00 6.73 1.94
N GLY A 111 10.63 7.44 0.84
CA GLY A 111 9.32 7.42 0.20
C GLY A 111 8.59 8.76 0.20
N GLU A 112 9.23 9.82 0.75
CA GLU A 112 8.62 11.15 0.92
C GLU A 112 8.77 12.04 -0.31
N LYS A 113 9.78 11.82 -1.15
CA LYS A 113 10.04 12.64 -2.33
C LYS A 113 9.36 12.02 -3.54
N LEU A 114 8.13 12.45 -3.80
CA LEU A 114 7.29 11.89 -4.85
C LEU A 114 7.35 12.74 -6.12
N LYS A 115 7.60 12.08 -7.25
CA LYS A 115 7.54 12.68 -8.59
C LYS A 115 6.49 11.92 -9.40
N PRO A 116 5.46 12.60 -9.97
CA PRO A 116 4.42 11.91 -10.71
C PRO A 116 5.00 11.22 -11.95
N ILE A 117 4.53 10.01 -12.22
CA ILE A 117 4.88 9.27 -13.43
C ILE A 117 3.61 8.76 -14.11
N LYS A 118 3.66 8.63 -15.43
CA LYS A 118 2.59 7.98 -16.18
C LYS A 118 2.95 6.53 -16.43
N LEU A 119 2.09 5.62 -15.99
CA LEU A 119 2.17 4.20 -16.28
C LEU A 119 1.17 3.84 -17.37
N LEU A 120 1.47 2.79 -18.13
CA LEU A 120 0.49 2.22 -19.05
C LEU A 120 -0.60 1.50 -18.23
N PRO A 121 -1.87 1.54 -18.69
CA PRO A 121 -2.92 0.75 -18.06
C PRO A 121 -2.52 -0.73 -18.03
N ALA A 122 -2.65 -1.35 -16.87
CA ALA A 122 -2.25 -2.73 -16.66
C ALA A 122 -3.23 -3.48 -15.76
N TRP A 123 -3.19 -4.80 -15.84
CA TRP A 123 -3.92 -5.72 -14.99
C TRP A 123 -2.93 -6.53 -14.17
N TYR A 124 -3.24 -6.77 -12.91
CA TYR A 124 -2.36 -7.47 -11.97
C TYR A 124 -3.05 -8.70 -11.41
N LEU A 125 -2.44 -9.87 -11.61
CA LEU A 125 -2.74 -11.06 -10.83
C LEU A 125 -1.89 -11.01 -9.56
N VAL A 126 -2.52 -10.83 -8.42
CA VAL A 126 -1.86 -10.81 -7.11
C VAL A 126 -2.09 -12.15 -6.43
N LEU A 127 -1.02 -12.84 -6.05
CA LEU A 127 -1.08 -14.04 -5.23
C LEU A 127 -0.72 -13.73 -3.79
N THR A 128 -1.38 -14.45 -2.87
CA THR A 128 -1.27 -14.26 -1.42
C THR A 128 -0.70 -15.51 -0.75
N PRO A 129 0.64 -15.67 -0.69
CA PRO A 129 1.24 -16.77 0.05
C PRO A 129 0.74 -16.80 1.51
N PRO A 130 0.40 -17.97 2.07
CA PRO A 130 -0.18 -18.08 3.41
C PRO A 130 0.90 -17.96 4.51
N VAL A 131 1.69 -16.87 4.45
CA VAL A 131 2.76 -16.56 5.41
C VAL A 131 2.75 -15.09 5.75
N HIS A 132 3.14 -14.78 6.98
CA HIS A 132 3.36 -13.40 7.43
C HIS A 132 4.86 -13.10 7.40
N VAL A 133 5.25 -12.06 6.67
CA VAL A 133 6.63 -11.59 6.60
C VAL A 133 6.82 -10.39 7.53
N SER A 134 7.73 -10.51 8.48
CA SER A 134 8.12 -9.39 9.35
C SER A 134 9.01 -8.41 8.56
N THR A 135 8.48 -7.25 8.24
CA THR A 135 9.24 -6.19 7.55
C THR A 135 10.51 -5.83 8.32
N ALA A 136 10.44 -5.76 9.66
CA ALA A 136 11.59 -5.43 10.51
C ALA A 136 12.70 -6.47 10.39
N ASP A 137 12.35 -7.76 10.37
CA ASP A 137 13.34 -8.85 10.28
C ASP A 137 14.02 -8.87 8.90
N ILE A 138 13.25 -8.60 7.84
CA ILE A 138 13.80 -8.50 6.48
C ILE A 138 14.78 -7.33 6.37
N PHE A 139 14.43 -6.15 6.88
CA PHE A 139 15.36 -5.02 6.91
C PHE A 139 16.57 -5.23 7.81
N ALA A 140 16.47 -6.06 8.86
CA ALA A 140 17.59 -6.41 9.74
C ALA A 140 18.49 -7.51 9.17
N SER A 141 18.08 -8.19 8.10
CA SER A 141 18.84 -9.30 7.50
C SER A 141 20.23 -8.85 7.01
N LYS A 142 21.23 -9.67 7.28
CA LYS A 142 22.60 -9.48 6.79
C LYS A 142 22.73 -9.77 5.28
N GLU A 143 21.82 -10.56 4.73
CA GLU A 143 21.78 -10.95 3.33
C GLU A 143 21.14 -9.85 2.44
N LEU A 144 20.61 -8.78 3.05
CA LEU A 144 19.98 -7.68 2.31
C LEU A 144 21.03 -6.85 1.58
N THR A 145 20.90 -6.77 0.25
CA THR A 145 21.68 -5.86 -0.59
C THR A 145 21.30 -4.42 -0.27
N ARG A 146 22.28 -3.59 0.12
CA ARG A 146 22.04 -2.19 0.54
C ARG A 146 22.70 -1.15 -0.35
N ASN A 147 23.41 -1.59 -1.36
CA ASN A 147 24.22 -0.77 -2.27
C ASN A 147 23.81 -0.93 -3.73
N THR A 148 22.57 -1.32 -3.98
CA THR A 148 21.99 -1.36 -5.32
C THR A 148 22.05 0.05 -5.92
N ILE A 149 22.57 0.14 -7.15
CA ILE A 149 22.69 1.42 -7.84
C ILE A 149 21.29 1.97 -8.10
N PRO A 150 20.97 3.20 -7.65
CA PRO A 150 19.67 3.80 -7.88
C PRO A 150 19.34 3.85 -9.38
N VAL A 151 18.17 3.41 -9.75
CA VAL A 151 17.68 3.50 -11.12
C VAL A 151 17.47 4.99 -11.45
N LYS A 152 18.25 5.52 -12.40
CA LYS A 152 17.95 6.83 -12.96
C LYS A 152 16.70 6.69 -13.82
N ILE A 153 15.70 7.53 -13.60
CA ILE A 153 14.44 7.49 -14.36
C ILE A 153 14.72 7.85 -15.83
N PRO A 154 14.77 6.89 -16.76
CA PRO A 154 14.40 7.13 -18.14
C PRO A 154 12.88 7.10 -18.24
N PRO A 155 12.25 7.45 -19.37
CA PRO A 155 10.85 7.14 -19.57
C PRO A 155 10.66 5.67 -19.19
N PHE A 156 9.83 5.44 -18.19
CA PHE A 156 9.67 4.17 -17.48
C PHE A 156 9.45 3.06 -18.51
N SER A 157 10.45 2.27 -18.75
CA SER A 157 10.33 1.11 -19.63
C SER A 157 9.84 -0.07 -18.81
N VAL A 158 8.78 -0.69 -19.30
CA VAL A 158 8.18 -1.92 -18.77
C VAL A 158 9.30 -2.92 -18.41
N GLY A 159 9.27 -3.45 -17.19
CA GLY A 159 10.23 -4.48 -16.75
C GLY A 159 11.49 -3.98 -16.04
N LEU A 160 11.68 -2.70 -15.83
CA LEU A 160 12.82 -2.12 -15.05
C LEU A 160 12.47 -1.98 -13.56
N GLY A 161 12.07 -3.04 -12.91
CA GLY A 161 11.86 -3.07 -11.46
C GLY A 161 12.68 -4.18 -10.82
N HIS A 162 13.39 -3.86 -9.75
CA HIS A 162 14.04 -4.83 -8.88
C HIS A 162 13.63 -4.55 -7.44
N ASN A 163 13.25 -5.60 -6.71
CA ASN A 163 12.95 -5.50 -5.29
C ASN A 163 14.09 -6.15 -4.50
N ASP A 164 14.95 -5.35 -3.89
CA ASP A 164 16.10 -5.85 -3.13
C ASP A 164 15.70 -6.76 -1.95
N LEU A 165 14.47 -6.63 -1.46
CA LEU A 165 13.96 -7.48 -0.39
C LEU A 165 13.55 -8.88 -0.88
N GLU A 166 13.27 -9.06 -2.18
CA GLU A 166 12.72 -10.29 -2.73
C GLU A 166 13.61 -11.51 -2.51
N SER A 167 14.92 -11.37 -2.74
CA SER A 167 15.88 -12.47 -2.55
C SER A 167 15.93 -12.96 -1.12
N VAL A 168 15.94 -12.03 -0.15
CA VAL A 168 15.98 -12.33 1.29
C VAL A 168 14.69 -13.00 1.73
N VAL A 169 13.53 -12.48 1.25
CA VAL A 169 12.23 -13.06 1.58
C VAL A 169 12.08 -14.45 0.97
N CYS A 170 12.49 -14.65 -0.28
CA CYS A 170 12.43 -15.96 -0.93
C CYS A 170 13.31 -17.02 -0.21
N LEU A 171 14.46 -16.60 0.33
CA LEU A 171 15.33 -17.48 1.11
C LEU A 171 14.67 -17.88 2.44
N ALA A 172 14.09 -16.91 3.14
CA ALA A 172 13.47 -17.13 4.45
C ALA A 172 12.09 -17.81 4.37
N TYR A 173 11.35 -17.57 3.29
CA TYR A 173 9.96 -18.01 3.10
C TYR A 173 9.79 -18.76 1.77
N PRO A 174 10.06 -20.07 1.70
CA PRO A 174 9.96 -20.88 0.47
C PRO A 174 8.57 -20.83 -0.18
N GLN A 175 7.53 -20.52 0.58
CA GLN A 175 6.17 -20.34 0.04
C GLN A 175 6.12 -19.14 -0.93
N VAL A 176 6.78 -18.01 -0.59
CA VAL A 176 6.85 -16.84 -1.46
C VAL A 176 7.63 -17.17 -2.74
N ALA A 177 8.78 -17.85 -2.60
CA ALA A 177 9.58 -18.29 -3.74
C ALA A 177 8.79 -19.15 -4.73
N ARG A 178 8.03 -20.14 -4.23
CA ARG A 178 7.17 -21.00 -5.08
C ARG A 178 6.10 -20.22 -5.84
N HIS A 179 5.47 -19.22 -5.21
CA HIS A 179 4.47 -18.39 -5.91
C HIS A 179 5.10 -17.53 -6.99
N LEU A 180 6.26 -16.93 -6.72
CA LEU A 180 7.03 -16.18 -7.72
C LEU A 180 7.48 -17.04 -8.89
N GLU A 181 8.01 -18.24 -8.60
CA GLU A 181 8.46 -19.18 -9.62
C GLU A 181 7.31 -19.57 -10.55
N TRP A 182 6.13 -19.86 -9.98
CA TRP A 182 4.94 -20.15 -10.78
C TRP A 182 4.52 -18.98 -11.65
N LEU A 183 4.49 -17.75 -11.11
CA LEU A 183 4.16 -16.54 -11.89
C LEU A 183 5.15 -16.31 -13.03
N ARG A 184 6.45 -16.58 -12.82
CA ARG A 184 7.49 -16.43 -13.84
C ARG A 184 7.38 -17.43 -15.01
N GLN A 185 6.67 -18.53 -14.83
CA GLN A 185 6.38 -19.50 -15.89
C GLN A 185 5.19 -19.09 -16.78
N LEU A 186 4.42 -18.07 -16.36
CA LEU A 186 3.28 -17.58 -17.13
C LEU A 186 3.75 -16.85 -18.39
N ASN A 187 3.02 -17.07 -19.49
CA ASN A 187 3.21 -16.32 -20.72
C ASN A 187 2.48 -14.96 -20.67
N ARG A 188 2.96 -14.00 -21.49
CA ARG A 188 2.34 -12.67 -21.67
C ARG A 188 2.38 -11.77 -20.43
N THR A 189 3.23 -12.06 -19.46
CA THR A 189 3.52 -11.15 -18.35
C THR A 189 4.52 -10.09 -18.83
N THR A 190 4.34 -8.85 -18.36
CA THR A 190 5.29 -7.76 -18.59
C THR A 190 6.23 -7.57 -17.40
N MET A 191 5.76 -7.93 -16.20
CA MET A 191 6.53 -7.89 -14.97
C MET A 191 6.04 -8.97 -14.01
N VAL A 192 6.97 -9.57 -13.25
CA VAL A 192 6.67 -10.46 -12.11
C VAL A 192 7.59 -10.07 -10.96
N ALA A 193 7.01 -9.75 -9.81
CA ALA A 193 7.77 -9.32 -8.63
C ALA A 193 7.01 -9.58 -7.33
N MET A 194 7.74 -9.49 -6.23
CA MET A 194 7.17 -9.36 -4.89
C MET A 194 6.83 -7.90 -4.61
N THR A 195 5.70 -7.63 -3.94
CA THR A 195 5.31 -6.29 -3.56
C THR A 195 5.81 -5.93 -2.17
N GLY A 196 6.45 -4.76 -2.05
CA GLY A 196 6.97 -4.24 -0.78
C GLY A 196 7.91 -5.25 -0.09
N SER A 197 7.71 -5.48 1.20
CA SER A 197 8.44 -6.48 1.99
C SER A 197 7.86 -7.89 1.92
N GLY A 198 6.89 -8.13 1.03
CA GLY A 198 6.18 -9.40 0.91
C GLY A 198 5.02 -9.50 1.93
N ALA A 199 4.31 -10.62 2.01
CA ALA A 199 4.48 -11.88 1.25
C ALA A 199 3.85 -11.89 -0.15
N CYS A 200 2.95 -10.95 -0.49
CA CYS A 200 2.26 -10.96 -1.77
C CYS A 200 3.23 -10.80 -2.95
N VAL A 201 2.90 -11.49 -4.03
CA VAL A 201 3.63 -11.45 -5.29
C VAL A 201 2.64 -11.18 -6.42
N PHE A 202 3.10 -10.58 -7.50
CA PHE A 202 2.21 -10.25 -8.60
C PHE A 202 2.83 -10.49 -9.97
N ALA A 203 1.95 -10.69 -10.96
CA ALA A 203 2.29 -10.63 -12.37
C ALA A 203 1.46 -9.55 -13.05
N GLU A 204 2.11 -8.74 -13.88
CA GLU A 204 1.49 -7.67 -14.66
C GLU A 204 1.15 -8.15 -16.06
N PHE A 205 0.00 -7.72 -16.57
CA PHE A 205 -0.52 -8.02 -17.89
C PHE A 205 -1.06 -6.76 -18.58
N ILE A 206 -0.85 -6.66 -19.89
CA ILE A 206 -1.39 -5.55 -20.69
C ILE A 206 -2.91 -5.67 -20.84
N THR A 207 -3.47 -6.87 -20.86
CA THR A 207 -4.89 -7.11 -21.13
C THR A 207 -5.57 -7.89 -20.01
N GLU A 208 -6.83 -7.54 -19.75
CA GLU A 208 -7.68 -8.25 -18.80
C GLU A 208 -7.82 -9.74 -19.17
N SER A 209 -8.00 -10.04 -20.43
CA SER A 209 -8.17 -11.43 -20.90
C SER A 209 -6.96 -12.30 -20.54
N ALA A 210 -5.74 -11.81 -20.76
CA ALA A 210 -4.53 -12.53 -20.38
C ALA A 210 -4.45 -12.77 -18.87
N ALA A 211 -4.77 -11.73 -18.08
CA ALA A 211 -4.77 -11.81 -16.63
C ALA A 211 -5.85 -12.78 -16.09
N ARG A 212 -7.05 -12.79 -16.68
CA ARG A 212 -8.13 -13.74 -16.33
C ARG A 212 -7.76 -15.19 -16.68
N MET A 213 -7.11 -15.42 -17.80
CA MET A 213 -6.59 -16.76 -18.15
C MET A 213 -5.55 -17.23 -17.13
N ALA A 214 -4.65 -16.34 -16.71
CA ALA A 214 -3.66 -16.66 -15.68
C ALA A 214 -4.34 -16.98 -14.33
N LEU A 215 -5.33 -16.18 -13.90
CA LEU A 215 -6.09 -16.43 -12.68
C LEU A 215 -6.79 -17.80 -12.72
N ALA A 216 -7.38 -18.17 -13.87
CA ALA A 216 -8.06 -19.46 -14.02
C ALA A 216 -7.08 -20.65 -13.97
N SER A 217 -5.79 -20.43 -14.19
CA SER A 217 -4.74 -21.46 -14.15
C SER A 217 -4.00 -21.54 -12.82
N VAL A 218 -4.36 -20.71 -11.82
CA VAL A 218 -3.75 -20.72 -10.48
C VAL A 218 -3.90 -22.11 -9.85
N PRO A 219 -2.80 -22.76 -9.41
CA PRO A 219 -2.81 -24.09 -8.85
C PRO A 219 -3.65 -24.18 -7.56
N LEU A 220 -4.22 -25.34 -7.31
CA LEU A 220 -4.84 -25.64 -6.02
C LEU A 220 -3.83 -25.43 -4.90
N GLY A 221 -4.25 -24.72 -3.85
CA GLY A 221 -3.40 -24.37 -2.71
C GLY A 221 -2.68 -23.03 -2.85
N MET A 222 -2.79 -22.34 -3.99
CA MET A 222 -2.44 -20.93 -4.12
C MET A 222 -3.73 -20.10 -4.17
N SER A 223 -3.71 -18.94 -3.52
CA SER A 223 -4.82 -18.00 -3.50
C SER A 223 -4.40 -16.67 -4.11
N GLY A 224 -5.31 -16.03 -4.82
CA GLY A 224 -5.04 -14.73 -5.42
C GLY A 224 -6.29 -14.08 -5.98
N PHE A 225 -6.12 -12.87 -6.47
CA PHE A 225 -7.18 -12.07 -7.06
C PHE A 225 -6.64 -11.19 -8.20
N LEU A 226 -7.55 -10.74 -9.05
CA LEU A 226 -7.25 -9.89 -10.19
C LEU A 226 -7.67 -8.47 -9.88
N VAL A 227 -6.80 -7.50 -10.18
CA VAL A 227 -7.08 -6.07 -10.06
C VAL A 227 -6.60 -5.30 -11.29
N GLN A 228 -7.26 -4.19 -11.57
CA GLN A 228 -6.82 -3.22 -12.56
C GLN A 228 -5.98 -2.14 -11.88
N GLY A 229 -4.88 -1.73 -12.50
CA GLY A 229 -4.11 -0.57 -12.08
C GLY A 229 -4.90 0.72 -12.25
N LEU A 230 -4.77 1.64 -11.31
CA LEU A 230 -5.41 2.96 -11.36
C LEU A 230 -4.35 4.04 -11.53
N ASP A 231 -4.59 5.02 -12.38
CA ASP A 231 -3.72 6.20 -12.52
C ASP A 231 -3.88 7.18 -11.36
N ARG A 232 -5.07 7.21 -10.76
CA ARG A 232 -5.44 8.13 -9.69
C ARG A 232 -6.18 7.43 -8.58
N HIS A 233 -5.84 7.79 -7.35
CA HIS A 233 -6.56 7.33 -6.17
C HIS A 233 -7.98 7.93 -6.15
N PRO A 234 -9.03 7.17 -5.79
CA PRO A 234 -10.41 7.68 -5.74
C PRO A 234 -10.60 8.90 -4.84
N MET A 235 -9.74 9.07 -3.84
CA MET A 235 -9.76 10.20 -2.90
C MET A 235 -8.88 11.39 -3.35
N GLN A 236 -8.34 11.38 -4.58
CA GLN A 236 -7.42 12.43 -5.01
C GLN A 236 -8.04 13.82 -4.94
N ASP A 237 -9.33 13.96 -5.24
CA ASP A 237 -10.00 15.26 -5.26
C ASP A 237 -10.52 15.70 -3.87
N TYR A 238 -10.32 14.89 -2.81
CA TYR A 238 -10.82 15.20 -1.46
C TYR A 238 -10.16 16.42 -0.81
N THR A 239 -8.97 16.82 -1.23
CA THR A 239 -8.29 18.03 -0.75
C THR A 239 -8.58 19.25 -1.63
N ARG A 240 -9.23 19.09 -2.79
CA ARG A 240 -9.69 20.22 -3.60
C ARG A 240 -11.07 20.65 -3.11
N ARG A 241 -11.20 21.93 -2.72
CA ARG A 241 -12.53 22.55 -2.63
C ARG A 241 -13.07 22.69 -4.04
N GLY A 242 -14.27 22.17 -4.26
CA GLY A 242 -15.07 22.48 -5.45
C GLY A 242 -15.47 23.93 -5.44
#